data_cd103be74bde23e73445da5d8406468d
#
_entry.id   cd103be74bde23e73445da5d8406468d
#
_cell.length_a   1.000
_cell.length_b   1.000
_cell.length_c   1.000
_cell.angle_alpha   90.00
_cell.angle_beta   90.00
_cell.angle_gamma   90.00
#
_symmetry.space_group_name_H-M   'P 1'
#
loop_
_entity.id
_entity.type
_entity.pdbx_description
1 polymer ?
#
loop_
_entity_poly.entity_id
_entity_poly.type
_entity_poly.pdbx_seq_one_letter_code
_entity_poly.pdbx_strand_id
1 'polypeptide(L)'
;METFLFLFEMLGTIAFAASGAVLGVRKGLDVFGVCILGLTTACGGGMVRDVLLGNTPPAAFQNPTASAVAVVTSLIMFLSGVRHLLMGNQRRYDLFMLLMDSAGFGIFTVMGVRVAWNCVEAPSLYLLVFVGVLTGVGGGLLRDVMAGDMPYIFVKHIYACASLVGAVICGVLRQPAGEMTAMLVGAAAVFAIRCLSAHYRWNLPHPNA
;
A
#
# COMPACT_ATOMS: atom_id res chain seq x y z
N MET A 1 -20.50 9.16 -2.41
CA MET A 1 -19.16 9.34 -1.81
C MET A 1 -18.72 8.07 -1.07
N GLU A 2 -19.49 7.59 -0.12
CA GLU A 2 -19.13 6.41 0.68
C GLU A 2 -18.89 5.15 -0.13
N THR A 3 -19.74 4.85 -1.11
CA THR A 3 -19.55 3.68 -2.00
C THR A 3 -18.23 3.75 -2.77
N PHE A 4 -17.87 4.93 -3.27
CA PHE A 4 -16.59 5.13 -3.96
C PHE A 4 -15.41 4.86 -3.02
N LEU A 5 -15.43 5.40 -1.83
CA LEU A 5 -14.38 5.23 -0.83
C LEU A 5 -14.23 3.78 -0.41
N PHE A 6 -15.34 3.09 -0.20
CA PHE A 6 -15.35 1.66 0.10
C PHE A 6 -14.73 0.84 -1.03
N LEU A 7 -15.16 1.05 -2.29
CA LEU A 7 -14.59 0.33 -3.43
C LEU A 7 -13.10 0.64 -3.61
N PHE A 8 -12.72 1.90 -3.42
CA PHE A 8 -11.33 2.33 -3.55
C PHE A 8 -10.43 1.68 -2.47
N GLU A 9 -10.90 1.61 -1.24
CA GLU A 9 -10.24 0.90 -0.15
C GLU A 9 -10.13 -0.61 -0.43
N MET A 10 -11.20 -1.24 -0.92
CA MET A 10 -11.19 -2.66 -1.27
C MET A 10 -10.21 -2.96 -2.38
N LEU A 11 -10.09 -2.11 -3.41
CA LEU A 11 -9.07 -2.25 -4.46
C LEU A 11 -7.65 -2.19 -3.88
N GLY A 12 -7.39 -1.25 -2.98
CA GLY A 12 -6.09 -1.17 -2.28
C GLY A 12 -5.81 -2.41 -1.42
N THR A 13 -6.82 -2.89 -0.71
CA THR A 13 -6.75 -4.10 0.12
C THR A 13 -6.43 -5.34 -0.73
N ILE A 14 -7.13 -5.54 -1.85
CA ILE A 14 -6.85 -6.64 -2.78
C ILE A 14 -5.43 -6.54 -3.33
N ALA A 15 -5.01 -5.36 -3.76
CA ALA A 15 -3.68 -5.16 -4.32
C ALA A 15 -2.56 -5.47 -3.30
N PHE A 16 -2.66 -4.95 -2.10
CA PHE A 16 -1.67 -5.21 -1.04
C PHE A 16 -1.72 -6.66 -0.54
N ALA A 17 -2.91 -7.22 -0.33
CA ALA A 17 -3.04 -8.62 0.07
C ALA A 17 -2.43 -9.56 -0.98
N ALA A 18 -2.68 -9.31 -2.27
CA ALA A 18 -2.10 -10.08 -3.36
C ALA A 18 -0.57 -9.98 -3.38
N SER A 19 0.01 -8.78 -3.19
CA SER A 19 1.46 -8.61 -3.14
C SER A 19 2.08 -9.35 -1.94
N GLY A 20 1.46 -9.27 -0.76
CA GLY A 20 1.89 -9.98 0.44
C GLY A 20 1.80 -11.49 0.29
N ALA A 21 0.66 -11.98 -0.20
CA ALA A 21 0.43 -13.41 -0.40
C ALA A 21 1.41 -14.02 -1.42
N VAL A 22 1.63 -13.34 -2.54
CA VAL A 22 2.57 -13.81 -3.58
C VAL A 22 4.01 -13.85 -3.06
N LEU A 23 4.41 -12.88 -2.24
CA LEU A 23 5.72 -12.94 -1.56
C LEU A 23 5.78 -14.12 -0.58
N GLY A 24 4.73 -14.35 0.21
CA GLY A 24 4.64 -15.49 1.14
C GLY A 24 4.76 -16.83 0.43
N VAL A 25 4.07 -17.01 -0.69
CA VAL A 25 4.18 -18.19 -1.55
C VAL A 25 5.61 -18.37 -2.05
N ARG A 26 6.26 -17.29 -2.50
CA ARG A 26 7.66 -17.34 -2.98
C ARG A 26 8.64 -17.72 -1.86
N LYS A 27 8.36 -17.33 -0.63
CA LYS A 27 9.16 -17.69 0.56
C LYS A 27 8.88 -19.12 1.07
N GLY A 28 7.93 -19.83 0.47
CA GLY A 28 7.60 -21.20 0.88
C GLY A 28 6.77 -21.27 2.16
N LEU A 29 6.06 -20.18 2.51
CA LEU A 29 5.16 -20.19 3.67
C LEU A 29 3.96 -21.12 3.40
N ASP A 30 3.43 -21.71 4.45
CA ASP A 30 2.17 -22.45 4.39
C ASP A 30 0.96 -21.53 4.16
N VAL A 31 -0.22 -22.11 4.00
CA VAL A 31 -1.45 -21.35 3.73
C VAL A 31 -1.74 -20.30 4.82
N PHE A 32 -1.47 -20.65 6.08
CA PHE A 32 -1.70 -19.73 7.20
C PHE A 32 -0.69 -18.55 7.15
N GLY A 33 0.59 -18.83 6.95
CA GLY A 33 1.63 -17.83 6.80
C GLY A 33 1.39 -16.88 5.62
N VAL A 34 0.91 -17.41 4.49
CA VAL A 34 0.51 -16.61 3.32
C VAL A 34 -0.67 -15.70 3.65
N CYS A 35 -1.69 -16.20 4.35
CA CYS A 35 -2.83 -15.39 4.78
C CYS A 35 -2.41 -14.28 5.77
N ILE A 36 -1.56 -14.60 6.74
CA ILE A 36 -1.05 -13.60 7.71
C ILE A 36 -0.23 -12.53 6.99
N LEU A 37 0.66 -12.92 6.06
CA LEU A 37 1.48 -11.94 5.35
C LEU A 37 0.64 -11.03 4.46
N GLY A 38 -0.37 -11.59 3.76
CA GLY A 38 -1.31 -10.79 2.96
C GLY A 38 -2.16 -9.86 3.80
N LEU A 39 -2.71 -10.36 4.92
CA LEU A 39 -3.51 -9.57 5.87
C LEU A 39 -2.68 -8.41 6.46
N THR A 40 -1.47 -8.71 6.93
CA THR A 40 -0.58 -7.69 7.51
C THR A 40 -0.18 -6.64 6.48
N THR A 41 0.07 -7.05 5.23
CA THR A 41 0.38 -6.12 4.15
C THR A 41 -0.79 -5.18 3.87
N ALA A 42 -2.03 -5.72 3.83
CA ALA A 42 -3.22 -4.94 3.51
C ALA A 42 -3.68 -4.02 4.64
N CYS A 43 -3.64 -4.49 5.89
CA CYS A 43 -4.23 -3.79 7.03
C CYS A 43 -3.18 -3.08 7.90
N GLY A 44 -1.93 -3.53 7.89
CA GLY A 44 -0.91 -3.09 8.84
C GLY A 44 -0.61 -1.60 8.79
N GLY A 45 -0.51 -0.99 7.60
CA GLY A 45 -0.29 0.45 7.44
C GLY A 45 -1.44 1.28 8.03
N GLY A 46 -2.68 0.82 7.82
CA GLY A 46 -3.88 1.42 8.40
C GLY A 46 -3.93 1.31 9.92
N MET A 47 -3.53 0.15 10.47
CA MET A 47 -3.48 -0.05 11.92
C MET A 47 -2.46 0.90 12.59
N VAL A 48 -1.27 1.02 12.02
CA VAL A 48 -0.24 1.95 12.53
C VAL A 48 -0.72 3.40 12.46
N ARG A 49 -1.36 3.78 11.34
CA ARG A 49 -2.00 5.09 11.17
C ARG A 49 -3.02 5.37 12.27
N ASP A 50 -3.94 4.42 12.50
CA ASP A 50 -5.05 4.61 13.45
C ASP A 50 -4.54 4.77 14.88
N VAL A 51 -3.54 3.97 15.28
CA VAL A 51 -2.87 4.12 16.58
C VAL A 51 -2.20 5.48 16.71
N LEU A 52 -1.50 5.94 15.67
CA LEU A 52 -0.82 7.25 15.66
C LEU A 52 -1.80 8.42 15.81
N LEU A 53 -2.97 8.32 15.14
CA LEU A 53 -4.01 9.34 15.20
C LEU A 53 -4.92 9.23 16.44
N GLY A 54 -4.68 8.27 17.34
CA GLY A 54 -5.49 8.02 18.52
C GLY A 54 -6.87 7.39 18.21
N ASN A 55 -7.03 6.86 17.00
CA ASN A 55 -8.27 6.21 16.55
C ASN A 55 -8.28 4.74 16.99
N THR A 56 -8.64 4.51 18.25
CA THR A 56 -8.59 3.18 18.88
C THR A 56 -9.97 2.71 19.32
N PRO A 57 -10.30 1.39 19.09
CA PRO A 57 -9.50 0.40 18.38
C PRO A 57 -9.38 0.71 16.87
N PRO A 58 -8.28 0.30 16.21
CA PRO A 58 -8.09 0.51 14.77
C PRO A 58 -9.27 0.02 13.93
N ALA A 59 -9.56 0.72 12.82
CA ALA A 59 -10.71 0.45 11.95
C ALA A 59 -10.78 -1.01 11.47
N ALA A 60 -9.64 -1.65 11.25
CA ALA A 60 -9.56 -3.06 10.85
C ALA A 60 -10.16 -4.04 11.89
N PHE A 61 -10.23 -3.65 13.16
CA PHE A 61 -10.89 -4.43 14.22
C PHE A 61 -12.36 -4.06 14.41
N GLN A 62 -12.76 -2.87 13.98
CA GLN A 62 -14.16 -2.42 14.05
C GLN A 62 -14.99 -3.00 12.90
N ASN A 63 -14.39 -3.11 11.72
CA ASN A 63 -15.03 -3.66 10.53
C ASN A 63 -14.15 -4.76 9.89
N PRO A 64 -14.57 -6.04 9.96
CA PRO A 64 -13.77 -7.15 9.45
C PRO A 64 -13.77 -7.27 7.92
N THR A 65 -14.48 -6.43 7.18
CA THR A 65 -14.64 -6.57 5.73
C THR A 65 -13.30 -6.53 4.99
N ALA A 66 -12.44 -5.53 5.28
CA ALA A 66 -11.13 -5.43 4.67
C ALA A 66 -10.24 -6.64 5.02
N SER A 67 -10.28 -7.10 6.27
CA SER A 67 -9.55 -8.29 6.72
C SER A 67 -10.04 -9.55 6.01
N ALA A 68 -11.36 -9.72 5.86
CA ALA A 68 -11.94 -10.85 5.13
C ALA A 68 -11.54 -10.84 3.64
N VAL A 69 -11.60 -9.67 2.98
CA VAL A 69 -11.15 -9.50 1.59
C VAL A 69 -9.66 -9.82 1.44
N ALA A 70 -8.82 -9.39 2.38
CA ALA A 70 -7.39 -9.68 2.37
C ALA A 70 -7.12 -11.19 2.50
N VAL A 71 -7.81 -11.90 3.41
CA VAL A 71 -7.68 -13.35 3.58
C VAL A 71 -8.17 -14.10 2.34
N VAL A 72 -9.34 -13.75 1.79
CA VAL A 72 -9.86 -14.38 0.56
C VAL A 72 -8.90 -14.18 -0.61
N THR A 73 -8.37 -12.95 -0.78
CA THR A 73 -7.38 -12.66 -1.82
C THR A 73 -6.12 -13.51 -1.62
N SER A 74 -5.63 -13.65 -0.39
CA SER A 74 -4.45 -14.47 -0.08
C SER A 74 -4.67 -15.95 -0.40
N LEU A 75 -5.85 -16.49 -0.09
CA LEU A 75 -6.22 -17.86 -0.45
C LEU A 75 -6.26 -18.06 -1.97
N ILE A 76 -6.80 -17.11 -2.71
CA ILE A 76 -6.81 -17.14 -4.19
C ILE A 76 -5.37 -17.18 -4.72
N MET A 77 -4.47 -16.34 -4.18
CA MET A 77 -3.06 -16.32 -4.60
C MET A 77 -2.32 -17.63 -4.24
N PHE A 78 -2.76 -18.35 -3.23
CA PHE A 78 -2.20 -19.64 -2.83
C PHE A 78 -2.58 -20.78 -3.77
N LEU A 79 -3.65 -20.66 -4.56
CA LEU A 79 -4.11 -21.71 -5.48
C LEU A 79 -3.02 -22.09 -6.49
N SER A 80 -2.91 -23.40 -6.76
CA SER A 80 -1.86 -23.96 -7.62
C SER A 80 -1.81 -23.33 -9.02
N GLY A 81 -2.96 -23.05 -9.64
CA GLY A 81 -3.05 -22.42 -10.94
C GLY A 81 -2.43 -21.00 -10.98
N VAL A 82 -2.79 -20.17 -9.98
CA VAL A 82 -2.25 -18.79 -9.85
C VAL A 82 -0.74 -18.84 -9.55
N ARG A 83 -0.35 -19.74 -8.65
CA ARG A 83 1.05 -19.96 -8.29
C ARG A 83 1.89 -20.34 -9.50
N HIS A 84 1.48 -21.31 -10.31
CA HIS A 84 2.21 -21.70 -11.51
C HIS A 84 2.31 -20.57 -12.53
N LEU A 85 1.23 -19.80 -12.72
CA LEU A 85 1.22 -18.67 -13.64
C LEU A 85 2.24 -17.59 -13.25
N LEU A 86 2.34 -17.26 -11.97
CA LEU A 86 3.18 -16.18 -11.46
C LEU A 86 4.62 -16.63 -11.21
N MET A 87 4.81 -17.82 -10.61
CA MET A 87 6.15 -18.31 -10.22
C MET A 87 6.93 -18.92 -11.38
N GLY A 88 6.25 -19.35 -12.45
CA GLY A 88 6.91 -19.95 -13.63
C GLY A 88 7.77 -18.98 -14.44
N ASN A 89 7.69 -17.68 -14.22
CA ASN A 89 8.45 -16.66 -14.95
C ASN A 89 8.78 -15.46 -14.06
N GLN A 90 10.07 -15.23 -13.81
CA GLN A 90 10.56 -14.12 -12.97
C GLN A 90 10.02 -12.75 -13.43
N ARG A 91 9.96 -12.49 -14.73
CA ARG A 91 9.46 -11.22 -15.26
C ARG A 91 7.98 -11.01 -14.95
N ARG A 92 7.15 -12.07 -14.98
CA ARG A 92 5.73 -11.99 -14.60
C ARG A 92 5.58 -11.71 -13.12
N TYR A 93 6.36 -12.39 -12.29
CA TYR A 93 6.41 -12.15 -10.85
C TYR A 93 6.76 -10.69 -10.56
N ASP A 94 7.85 -10.19 -11.12
CA ASP A 94 8.34 -8.83 -10.85
C ASP A 94 7.32 -7.77 -11.32
N LEU A 95 6.70 -7.98 -12.49
CA LEU A 95 5.66 -7.10 -12.99
C LEU A 95 4.41 -7.12 -12.11
N PHE A 96 3.96 -8.30 -11.70
CA PHE A 96 2.80 -8.46 -10.83
C PHE A 96 3.04 -7.78 -9.48
N MET A 97 4.21 -8.02 -8.86
CA MET A 97 4.59 -7.38 -7.61
C MET A 97 4.64 -5.85 -7.76
N LEU A 98 5.25 -5.35 -8.84
CA LEU A 98 5.30 -3.91 -9.10
C LEU A 98 3.91 -3.29 -9.20
N LEU A 99 3.01 -3.88 -9.97
CA LEU A 99 1.68 -3.34 -10.22
C LEU A 99 0.81 -3.39 -8.95
N MET A 100 0.78 -4.54 -8.27
CA MET A 100 -0.04 -4.70 -7.06
C MET A 100 0.48 -3.82 -5.91
N ASP A 101 1.78 -3.83 -5.68
CA ASP A 101 2.40 -2.99 -4.66
C ASP A 101 2.18 -1.49 -4.98
N SER A 102 2.36 -1.06 -6.23
CA SER A 102 2.17 0.35 -6.60
C SER A 102 0.71 0.81 -6.53
N ALA A 103 -0.25 -0.06 -6.85
CA ALA A 103 -1.67 0.24 -6.74
C ALA A 103 -2.10 0.39 -5.27
N GLY A 104 -1.77 -0.60 -4.43
CA GLY A 104 -2.04 -0.53 -2.99
C GLY A 104 -1.37 0.68 -2.33
N PHE A 105 -0.12 0.93 -2.70
CA PHE A 105 0.66 2.04 -2.21
C PHE A 105 0.03 3.41 -2.52
N GLY A 106 -0.39 3.63 -3.77
CA GLY A 106 -1.06 4.88 -4.17
C GLY A 106 -2.39 5.07 -3.45
N ILE A 107 -3.22 4.04 -3.39
CA ILE A 107 -4.52 4.07 -2.73
C ILE A 107 -4.37 4.35 -1.24
N PHE A 108 -3.54 3.60 -0.54
CA PHE A 108 -3.39 3.78 0.91
C PHE A 108 -2.66 5.06 1.30
N THR A 109 -1.79 5.61 0.44
CA THR A 109 -1.23 6.95 0.65
C THR A 109 -2.33 8.00 0.75
N VAL A 110 -3.23 8.07 -0.22
CA VAL A 110 -4.28 9.10 -0.22
C VAL A 110 -5.39 8.81 0.78
N MET A 111 -5.66 7.53 1.09
CA MET A 111 -6.53 7.14 2.20
C MET A 111 -5.97 7.60 3.55
N GLY A 112 -4.66 7.51 3.75
CA GLY A 112 -3.99 8.03 4.93
C GLY A 112 -4.14 9.54 5.07
N VAL A 113 -3.92 10.31 3.99
CA VAL A 113 -4.16 11.76 3.95
C VAL A 113 -5.62 12.09 4.32
N ARG A 114 -6.57 11.36 3.75
CA ARG A 114 -8.00 11.53 4.02
C ARG A 114 -8.35 11.30 5.48
N VAL A 115 -7.88 10.21 6.07
CA VAL A 115 -8.17 9.89 7.47
C VAL A 115 -7.58 10.95 8.40
N ALA A 116 -6.32 11.36 8.18
CA ALA A 116 -5.69 12.43 8.96
C ALA A 116 -6.47 13.75 8.87
N TRP A 117 -6.97 14.08 7.67
CA TRP A 117 -7.79 15.27 7.46
C TRP A 117 -9.08 15.26 8.26
N ASN A 118 -9.71 14.10 8.39
CA ASN A 118 -11.01 13.97 9.07
C ASN A 118 -10.88 13.77 10.60
N CYS A 119 -9.70 13.30 11.07
CA CYS A 119 -9.46 13.04 12.49
C CYS A 119 -8.92 14.25 13.24
N VAL A 120 -8.30 15.23 12.55
CA VAL A 120 -7.62 16.35 13.19
C VAL A 120 -8.26 17.65 12.75
N GLU A 121 -8.62 18.51 13.70
CA GLU A 121 -9.12 19.85 13.43
C GLU A 121 -7.96 20.72 12.88
N ALA A 122 -8.15 21.32 11.69
CA ALA A 122 -7.15 22.13 11.00
C ALA A 122 -5.77 21.45 10.83
N PRO A 123 -5.68 20.29 10.18
CA PRO A 123 -4.42 19.55 10.06
C PRO A 123 -3.40 20.31 9.20
N SER A 124 -2.16 20.32 9.65
CA SER A 124 -1.06 20.86 8.86
C SER A 124 -0.77 19.97 7.64
N LEU A 125 -0.28 20.56 6.53
CA LEU A 125 0.13 19.77 5.36
C LEU A 125 1.21 18.74 5.72
N TYR A 126 2.10 19.06 6.66
CA TYR A 126 3.11 18.14 7.16
C TYR A 126 2.49 16.89 7.78
N LEU A 127 1.48 17.03 8.66
CA LEU A 127 0.77 15.90 9.26
C LEU A 127 0.10 15.04 8.19
N LEU A 128 -0.60 15.66 7.25
CA LEU A 128 -1.29 14.97 6.16
C LEU A 128 -0.32 14.13 5.33
N VAL A 129 0.81 14.72 4.94
CA VAL A 129 1.83 14.04 4.15
C VAL A 129 2.47 12.92 4.95
N PHE A 130 2.85 13.17 6.20
CA PHE A 130 3.47 12.16 7.06
C PHE A 130 2.55 10.93 7.26
N VAL A 131 1.30 11.15 7.61
CA VAL A 131 0.32 10.07 7.83
C VAL A 131 -0.01 9.35 6.51
N GLY A 132 -0.10 10.08 5.40
CA GLY A 132 -0.30 9.49 4.08
C GLY A 132 0.85 8.56 3.70
N VAL A 133 2.09 9.03 3.81
CA VAL A 133 3.30 8.23 3.53
C VAL A 133 3.36 7.02 4.47
N LEU A 134 3.17 7.21 5.77
CA LEU A 134 3.19 6.13 6.76
C LEU A 134 2.15 5.05 6.43
N THR A 135 0.94 5.43 6.05
CA THR A 135 -0.12 4.48 5.70
C THR A 135 0.22 3.70 4.44
N GLY A 136 0.68 4.38 3.40
CA GLY A 136 1.04 3.75 2.13
C GLY A 136 2.25 2.83 2.25
N VAL A 137 3.32 3.30 2.91
CA VAL A 137 4.56 2.52 3.08
C VAL A 137 4.41 1.40 4.09
N GLY A 138 3.61 1.62 5.15
CA GLY A 138 3.58 0.78 6.34
C GLY A 138 3.26 -0.69 6.07
N GLY A 139 2.28 -0.96 5.19
CA GLY A 139 1.92 -2.33 4.82
C GLY A 139 3.07 -3.07 4.14
N GLY A 140 3.71 -2.45 3.14
CA GLY A 140 4.87 -3.02 2.44
C GLY A 140 6.10 -3.19 3.35
N LEU A 141 6.32 -2.24 4.25
CA LEU A 141 7.41 -2.31 5.24
C LEU A 141 7.22 -3.52 6.18
N LEU A 142 6.03 -3.67 6.75
CA LEU A 142 5.71 -4.81 7.62
C LEU A 142 5.84 -6.13 6.86
N ARG A 143 5.32 -6.20 5.64
CA ARG A 143 5.46 -7.36 4.76
C ARG A 143 6.92 -7.77 4.60
N ASP A 144 7.78 -6.83 4.18
CA ASP A 144 9.17 -7.12 3.87
C ASP A 144 9.93 -7.56 5.15
N VAL A 145 9.70 -6.90 6.29
CA VAL A 145 10.29 -7.27 7.57
C VAL A 145 9.85 -8.67 8.01
N MET A 146 8.55 -9.00 7.90
CA MET A 146 8.03 -10.32 8.26
C MET A 146 8.53 -11.42 7.31
N ALA A 147 8.77 -11.08 6.04
CA ALA A 147 9.35 -12.00 5.06
C ALA A 147 10.87 -12.18 5.20
N GLY A 148 11.53 -11.43 6.09
CA GLY A 148 12.98 -11.44 6.27
C GLY A 148 13.74 -10.79 5.13
N ASP A 149 13.09 -9.91 4.37
CA ASP A 149 13.69 -9.16 3.27
C ASP A 149 14.07 -7.74 3.72
N MET A 150 15.08 -7.16 3.06
CA MET A 150 15.37 -5.74 3.24
C MET A 150 14.20 -4.91 2.66
N PRO A 151 13.54 -4.09 3.48
CA PRO A 151 12.38 -3.33 3.03
C PRO A 151 12.69 -2.46 1.80
N TYR A 152 11.77 -2.46 0.85
CA TYR A 152 11.90 -1.71 -0.42
C TYR A 152 12.11 -0.21 -0.22
N ILE A 153 11.62 0.36 0.89
CA ILE A 153 11.83 1.76 1.22
C ILE A 153 13.32 2.13 1.36
N PHE A 154 14.17 1.17 1.74
CA PHE A 154 15.61 1.40 1.91
C PHE A 154 16.42 1.05 0.66
N VAL A 155 15.89 0.24 -0.24
CA VAL A 155 16.64 -0.33 -1.37
C VAL A 155 16.15 0.17 -2.72
N LYS A 156 14.84 0.40 -2.88
CA LYS A 156 14.25 0.88 -4.15
C LYS A 156 14.02 2.39 -4.08
N HIS A 157 14.82 3.11 -4.81
CA HIS A 157 15.20 4.50 -4.68
C HIS A 157 14.09 5.56 -4.79
N ILE A 158 12.96 5.29 -5.45
CA ILE A 158 11.84 6.25 -5.56
C ILE A 158 10.56 5.62 -4.96
N TYR A 159 10.73 4.83 -3.90
CA TYR A 159 9.57 4.20 -3.25
C TYR A 159 8.82 5.23 -2.39
N ALA A 160 9.43 5.70 -1.32
CA ALA A 160 8.81 6.67 -0.41
C ALA A 160 8.60 8.06 -1.05
N CYS A 161 9.49 8.48 -1.97
CA CYS A 161 9.35 9.75 -2.68
C CYS A 161 8.06 9.81 -3.53
N ALA A 162 7.64 8.70 -4.14
CA ALA A 162 6.39 8.65 -4.88
C ALA A 162 5.19 8.92 -3.98
N SER A 163 5.14 8.28 -2.79
CA SER A 163 4.09 8.53 -1.80
C SER A 163 4.09 9.97 -1.30
N LEU A 164 5.28 10.52 -1.03
CA LEU A 164 5.42 11.91 -0.60
C LEU A 164 4.80 12.87 -1.62
N VAL A 165 5.12 12.71 -2.91
CA VAL A 165 4.55 13.53 -3.98
C VAL A 165 3.02 13.35 -4.06
N GLY A 166 2.51 12.12 -4.04
CA GLY A 166 1.08 11.85 -4.10
C GLY A 166 0.32 12.37 -2.88
N ALA A 167 0.91 12.29 -1.68
CA ALA A 167 0.32 12.82 -0.46
C ALA A 167 0.26 14.36 -0.49
N VAL A 168 1.31 15.03 -0.97
CA VAL A 168 1.32 16.49 -1.17
C VAL A 168 0.26 16.91 -2.18
N ILE A 169 0.18 16.24 -3.34
CA ILE A 169 -0.84 16.50 -4.36
C ILE A 169 -2.24 16.35 -3.76
N CYS A 170 -2.51 15.25 -3.05
CA CYS A 170 -3.80 15.00 -2.42
C CYS A 170 -4.15 16.07 -1.37
N GLY A 171 -3.20 16.42 -0.50
CA GLY A 171 -3.41 17.44 0.54
C GLY A 171 -3.69 18.85 -0.03
N VAL A 172 -2.97 19.23 -1.08
CA VAL A 172 -3.10 20.58 -1.71
C VAL A 172 -4.36 20.66 -2.57
N LEU A 173 -4.66 19.62 -3.36
CA LEU A 173 -5.80 19.63 -4.29
C LEU A 173 -7.15 19.47 -3.59
N ARG A 174 -7.19 19.02 -2.35
CA ARG A 174 -8.46 18.72 -1.67
C ARG A 174 -9.40 19.92 -1.59
N GLN A 175 -8.88 21.13 -1.26
CA GLN A 175 -9.69 22.33 -1.17
C GLN A 175 -10.18 22.85 -2.54
N PRO A 176 -9.30 23.03 -3.57
CA PRO A 176 -9.73 23.59 -4.85
C PRO A 176 -10.47 22.60 -5.76
N ALA A 177 -10.15 21.31 -5.71
CA ALA A 177 -10.67 20.30 -6.66
C ALA A 177 -11.63 19.28 -6.04
N GLY A 178 -11.81 19.33 -4.73
CA GLY A 178 -12.63 18.38 -3.98
C GLY A 178 -11.90 17.08 -3.62
N GLU A 179 -12.45 16.37 -2.64
CA GLU A 179 -11.84 15.19 -2.03
C GLU A 179 -11.59 14.06 -3.04
N MET A 180 -12.60 13.70 -3.82
CA MET A 180 -12.53 12.59 -4.77
C MET A 180 -11.48 12.82 -5.85
N THR A 181 -11.46 14.02 -6.44
CA THR A 181 -10.46 14.40 -7.46
C THR A 181 -9.05 14.39 -6.89
N ALA A 182 -8.86 14.96 -5.70
CA ALA A 182 -7.57 14.99 -5.03
C ALA A 182 -7.02 13.59 -4.76
N MET A 183 -7.87 12.67 -4.28
CA MET A 183 -7.51 11.28 -4.03
C MET A 183 -7.14 10.55 -5.33
N LEU A 184 -7.94 10.67 -6.38
CA LEU A 184 -7.67 10.02 -7.67
C LEU A 184 -6.37 10.52 -8.30
N VAL A 185 -6.17 11.83 -8.34
CA VAL A 185 -4.94 12.43 -8.90
C VAL A 185 -3.72 12.05 -8.06
N GLY A 186 -3.83 12.13 -6.73
CA GLY A 186 -2.75 11.73 -5.82
C GLY A 186 -2.36 10.25 -5.99
N ALA A 187 -3.34 9.33 -6.00
CA ALA A 187 -3.08 7.91 -6.19
C ALA A 187 -2.51 7.59 -7.57
N ALA A 188 -3.03 8.23 -8.63
CA ALA A 188 -2.52 8.08 -9.98
C ALA A 188 -1.07 8.60 -10.09
N ALA A 189 -0.73 9.69 -9.44
CA ALA A 189 0.63 10.22 -9.39
C ALA A 189 1.59 9.22 -8.73
N VAL A 190 1.23 8.65 -7.57
CA VAL A 190 2.03 7.62 -6.91
C VAL A 190 2.25 6.43 -7.85
N PHE A 191 1.18 5.89 -8.42
CA PHE A 191 1.24 4.74 -9.32
C PHE A 191 2.12 5.01 -10.54
N ALA A 192 1.94 6.17 -11.20
CA ALA A 192 2.71 6.57 -12.37
C ALA A 192 4.20 6.73 -12.04
N ILE A 193 4.55 7.43 -10.96
CA ILE A 193 5.95 7.60 -10.53
C ILE A 193 6.59 6.25 -10.24
N ARG A 194 5.89 5.34 -9.57
CA ARG A 194 6.36 3.98 -9.28
C ARG A 194 6.64 3.17 -10.55
N CYS A 195 5.70 3.17 -11.50
CA CYS A 195 5.87 2.46 -12.77
C CYS A 195 7.00 3.06 -13.62
N LEU A 196 7.07 4.40 -13.71
CA LEU A 196 8.13 5.10 -14.44
C LEU A 196 9.51 4.86 -13.80
N SER A 197 9.61 4.96 -12.48
CA SER A 197 10.87 4.72 -11.77
C SER A 197 11.38 3.28 -11.93
N ALA A 198 10.47 2.31 -11.98
CA ALA A 198 10.83 0.92 -12.25
C ALA A 198 11.25 0.71 -13.71
N HIS A 199 10.57 1.35 -14.66
CA HIS A 199 10.88 1.26 -16.09
C HIS A 199 12.23 1.89 -16.43
N TYR A 200 12.47 3.13 -15.95
CA TYR A 200 13.70 3.88 -16.23
C TYR A 200 14.82 3.61 -15.22
N ARG A 201 14.59 2.71 -14.23
CA ARG A 201 15.56 2.37 -13.18
C ARG A 201 16.15 3.59 -12.47
N TRP A 202 15.29 4.55 -12.13
CA TRP A 202 15.73 5.74 -11.41
C TRP A 202 16.27 5.36 -10.02
N ASN A 203 17.46 5.81 -9.72
CA ASN A 203 18.14 5.53 -8.47
C ASN A 203 18.55 6.83 -7.76
N LEU A 204 18.40 6.87 -6.44
CA LEU A 204 19.00 7.92 -5.63
C LEU A 204 20.52 7.63 -5.46
N PRO A 205 21.35 8.66 -5.23
CA PRO A 205 22.78 8.46 -5.00
C PRO A 205 23.02 7.52 -3.81
N HIS A 206 23.88 6.52 -4.01
CA HIS A 206 24.42 5.70 -2.93
C HIS A 206 25.79 6.25 -2.51
N PRO A 207 26.14 6.17 -1.21
CA PRO A 207 27.53 6.38 -0.83
C PRO A 207 28.36 5.32 -1.57
N ASN A 208 29.37 5.79 -2.32
CA ASN A 208 30.33 4.88 -2.95
C ASN A 208 31.01 4.07 -1.84
N ALA A 209 30.90 2.75 -1.93
CA ALA A 209 31.65 1.84 -1.10
C ALA A 209 33.11 1.78 -1.56
#